data_733b251f655801a89357ccdea5ef6ace
#
_entry.id   733b251f655801a89357ccdea5ef6ace
#
_cell.length_a   1.000
_cell.length_b   1.000
_cell.length_c   1.000
_cell.angle_alpha   90.00
_cell.angle_beta   90.00
_cell.angle_gamma   90.00
#
_symmetry.space_group_name_H-M   'P 1'
#
loop_
_entity.id
_entity.type
_entity.pdbx_description
1 polymer ?
#
loop_
_entity_poly.entity_id
_entity_poly.type
_entity_poly.pdbx_seq_one_letter_code
_entity_poly.pdbx_strand_id
1 'polypeptide(L)'
;MSKSSNAAQGRLAGRVALVTGAGPGLGGAIALAMAQEGANLVVCDINSEALSHTEKALAATGVECLALRCDVSDSAAVDAMFSQAFERFGTVDILVNNAARVPTSPAEESRRNRHYAYLTTPMERQSLGIVASLSDEDWLKWWDVNMHGVFFCTRAALRIMEPRRSGKIINIASIAGLGTQSMHSPGYSATKAGVISLTKTTALDVAGANIHVNAIACGAVLTPPFQAYLETATAAQRNSLFQLIPTGRIGQPAEYASLAVYLASDDHYLVGQVISPNGGAVI
;
A
#
# COMPACT_ATOMS: atom_id res chain seq x y z
N MET A 1 29.17 -15.58 36.13
CA MET A 1 28.99 -14.60 35.06
C MET A 1 28.00 -15.21 34.03
N SER A 2 26.74 -14.87 34.18
CA SER A 2 25.65 -15.34 33.32
C SER A 2 25.76 -14.62 31.99
N LYS A 3 26.03 -15.36 30.90
CA LYS A 3 25.84 -14.87 29.54
C LYS A 3 24.32 -14.78 29.29
N SER A 4 23.74 -13.58 29.45
CA SER A 4 22.41 -13.30 28.92
C SER A 4 22.47 -13.54 27.41
N SER A 5 21.67 -14.47 26.94
CA SER A 5 21.40 -14.64 25.50
C SER A 5 20.73 -13.38 24.99
N ASN A 6 21.49 -12.47 24.36
CA ASN A 6 20.94 -11.45 23.49
C ASN A 6 20.31 -12.19 22.30
N ALA A 7 19.04 -12.58 22.42
CA ALA A 7 18.20 -12.78 21.25
C ALA A 7 18.24 -11.43 20.52
N ALA A 8 18.69 -11.41 19.27
CA ALA A 8 18.74 -10.20 18.49
C ALA A 8 17.33 -9.59 18.47
N GLN A 9 17.17 -8.42 19.09
CA GLN A 9 15.91 -7.67 19.01
C GLN A 9 15.63 -7.39 17.54
N GLY A 10 14.38 -7.61 17.08
CA GLY A 10 13.97 -7.31 15.72
C GLY A 10 14.20 -5.82 15.38
N ARG A 11 14.35 -5.51 14.10
CA ARG A 11 14.68 -4.14 13.60
C ARG A 11 13.68 -3.06 14.01
N LEU A 12 12.44 -3.44 14.36
CA LEU A 12 11.38 -2.52 14.75
C LEU A 12 10.97 -2.68 16.22
N ALA A 13 11.82 -3.32 17.04
CA ALA A 13 11.53 -3.58 18.45
C ALA A 13 11.19 -2.27 19.21
N GLY A 14 10.03 -2.28 19.89
CA GLY A 14 9.55 -1.13 20.67
C GLY A 14 8.93 0.01 19.83
N ARG A 15 8.86 -0.11 18.51
CA ARG A 15 8.16 0.83 17.64
C ARG A 15 6.66 0.52 17.58
N VAL A 16 5.86 1.51 17.26
CA VAL A 16 4.43 1.38 16.99
C VAL A 16 4.17 1.66 15.50
N ALA A 17 3.68 0.66 14.77
CA ALA A 17 3.36 0.78 13.36
C ALA A 17 1.85 0.78 13.14
N LEU A 18 1.35 1.78 12.40
CA LEU A 18 -0.03 1.84 11.92
C LEU A 18 -0.09 1.45 10.45
N VAL A 19 -0.85 0.40 10.13
CA VAL A 19 -1.04 -0.10 8.76
C VAL A 19 -2.51 0.03 8.36
N THR A 20 -2.79 0.76 7.29
CA THR A 20 -4.15 0.91 6.75
C THR A 20 -4.44 -0.13 5.66
N GLY A 21 -5.71 -0.55 5.54
CA GLY A 21 -6.09 -1.61 4.59
C GLY A 21 -5.40 -2.93 4.93
N ALA A 22 -5.40 -3.28 6.21
CA ALA A 22 -4.67 -4.41 6.76
C ALA A 22 -5.45 -5.75 6.69
N GLY A 23 -6.41 -5.87 5.78
CA GLY A 23 -7.05 -7.14 5.47
C GLY A 23 -6.08 -8.15 4.82
N PRO A 24 -6.55 -9.40 4.49
CA PRO A 24 -5.75 -10.39 3.80
C PRO A 24 -5.19 -9.87 2.47
N GLY A 25 -3.88 -9.94 2.30
CA GLY A 25 -3.17 -9.42 1.14
C GLY A 25 -1.92 -8.66 1.53
N LEU A 26 -1.62 -7.56 0.82
CA LEU A 26 -0.37 -6.82 1.03
C LEU A 26 -0.33 -6.16 2.41
N GLY A 27 -1.42 -5.49 2.85
CA GLY A 27 -1.45 -4.81 4.14
C GLY A 27 -1.29 -5.76 5.32
N GLY A 28 -1.99 -6.90 5.30
CA GLY A 28 -1.83 -7.94 6.32
C GLY A 28 -0.42 -8.55 6.34
N ALA A 29 0.18 -8.78 5.16
CA ALA A 29 1.55 -9.27 5.06
C ALA A 29 2.58 -8.26 5.62
N ILE A 30 2.39 -6.96 5.34
CA ILE A 30 3.22 -5.89 5.91
C ILE A 30 3.08 -5.84 7.43
N ALA A 31 1.84 -5.86 7.95
CA ALA A 31 1.59 -5.84 9.38
C ALA A 31 2.25 -7.03 10.08
N LEU A 32 2.11 -8.24 9.53
CA LEU A 32 2.72 -9.45 10.07
C LEU A 32 4.26 -9.37 10.04
N ALA A 33 4.86 -8.91 8.95
CA ALA A 33 6.30 -8.76 8.86
C ALA A 33 6.86 -7.73 9.86
N MET A 34 6.15 -6.62 10.09
CA MET A 34 6.53 -5.63 11.09
C MET A 34 6.40 -6.17 12.52
N ALA A 35 5.36 -6.97 12.80
CA ALA A 35 5.20 -7.65 14.08
C ALA A 35 6.33 -8.66 14.35
N GLN A 36 6.73 -9.43 13.34
CA GLN A 36 7.87 -10.36 13.43
C GLN A 36 9.20 -9.65 13.71
N GLU A 37 9.32 -8.38 13.35
CA GLU A 37 10.46 -7.52 13.67
C GLU A 37 10.28 -6.75 15.01
N GLY A 38 9.25 -7.09 15.79
CA GLY A 38 9.06 -6.60 17.15
C GLY A 38 8.27 -5.29 17.28
N ALA A 39 7.62 -4.80 16.22
CA ALA A 39 6.74 -3.65 16.30
C ALA A 39 5.40 -4.01 16.94
N ASN A 40 4.87 -3.15 17.81
CA ASN A 40 3.46 -3.15 18.16
C ASN A 40 2.63 -2.59 17.01
N LEU A 41 1.41 -3.09 16.82
CA LEU A 41 0.60 -2.79 15.66
C LEU A 41 -0.68 -2.05 15.98
N VAL A 42 -0.98 -1.04 15.18
CA VAL A 42 -2.34 -0.55 14.95
C VAL A 42 -2.71 -0.94 13.52
N VAL A 43 -3.78 -1.71 13.35
CA VAL A 43 -4.23 -2.16 12.03
C VAL A 43 -5.65 -1.69 11.79
N CYS A 44 -5.92 -1.21 10.58
CA CYS A 44 -7.29 -0.84 10.23
C CYS A 44 -7.70 -1.33 8.85
N ASP A 45 -9.00 -1.60 8.74
CA ASP A 45 -9.66 -1.89 7.48
C ASP A 45 -11.13 -1.43 7.55
N ILE A 46 -11.75 -1.16 6.40
CA ILE A 46 -13.19 -0.88 6.34
C ILE A 46 -14.00 -2.16 6.55
N ASN A 47 -13.44 -3.32 6.21
CA ASN A 47 -14.03 -4.64 6.36
C ASN A 47 -13.57 -5.29 7.68
N SER A 48 -14.47 -5.36 8.65
CA SER A 48 -14.18 -5.92 9.98
C SER A 48 -13.85 -7.43 9.96
N GLU A 49 -14.42 -8.20 9.04
CA GLU A 49 -14.12 -9.63 8.91
C GLU A 49 -12.69 -9.85 8.39
N ALA A 50 -12.31 -9.10 7.34
CA ALA A 50 -10.95 -9.11 6.80
C ALA A 50 -9.93 -8.69 7.88
N LEU A 51 -10.25 -7.67 8.67
CA LEU A 51 -9.41 -7.18 9.76
C LEU A 51 -9.22 -8.24 10.86
N SER A 52 -10.28 -8.93 11.27
CA SER A 52 -10.23 -10.01 12.27
C SER A 52 -9.30 -11.16 11.87
N HIS A 53 -9.17 -11.43 10.57
CA HIS A 53 -8.23 -12.44 10.07
C HIS A 53 -6.77 -12.05 10.34
N THR A 54 -6.43 -10.79 10.08
CA THR A 54 -5.09 -10.26 10.35
C THR A 54 -4.81 -10.15 11.84
N GLU A 55 -5.78 -9.70 12.64
CA GLU A 55 -5.67 -9.64 14.10
C GLU A 55 -5.32 -11.01 14.72
N LYS A 56 -5.99 -12.08 14.27
CA LYS A 56 -5.69 -13.45 14.70
C LYS A 56 -4.26 -13.88 14.34
N ALA A 57 -3.78 -13.53 13.16
CA ALA A 57 -2.41 -13.82 12.74
C ALA A 57 -1.38 -13.06 13.58
N LEU A 58 -1.66 -11.79 13.91
CA LEU A 58 -0.79 -10.95 14.75
C LEU A 58 -0.72 -11.45 16.19
N ALA A 59 -1.82 -11.97 16.75
CA ALA A 59 -1.84 -12.53 18.11
C ALA A 59 -0.80 -13.63 18.32
N ALA A 60 -0.44 -14.38 17.27
CA ALA A 60 0.57 -15.43 17.34
C ALA A 60 2.01 -14.91 17.44
N THR A 61 2.25 -13.62 17.20
CA THR A 61 3.60 -13.01 17.23
C THR A 61 4.02 -12.54 18.62
N GLY A 62 3.07 -12.38 19.53
CA GLY A 62 3.31 -11.91 20.90
C GLY A 62 3.45 -10.38 21.05
N VAL A 63 3.33 -9.60 19.98
CA VAL A 63 3.27 -8.13 20.05
C VAL A 63 1.88 -7.63 20.42
N GLU A 64 1.78 -6.42 20.93
CA GLU A 64 0.49 -5.79 21.17
C GLU A 64 -0.12 -5.31 19.84
N CYS A 65 -1.43 -5.55 19.69
CA CYS A 65 -2.19 -5.15 18.50
C CYS A 65 -3.48 -4.41 18.90
N LEU A 66 -3.76 -3.31 18.22
CA LEU A 66 -5.03 -2.58 18.26
C LEU A 66 -5.66 -2.65 16.85
N ALA A 67 -6.76 -3.38 16.72
CA ALA A 67 -7.49 -3.51 15.47
C ALA A 67 -8.72 -2.58 15.46
N LEU A 68 -8.82 -1.70 14.46
CA LEU A 68 -9.86 -0.67 14.38
C LEU A 68 -10.55 -0.71 13.01
N ARG A 69 -11.87 -0.75 12.98
CA ARG A 69 -12.61 -0.48 11.74
C ARG A 69 -12.51 1.01 11.41
N CYS A 70 -11.97 1.33 10.24
CA CYS A 70 -11.83 2.72 9.79
C CYS A 70 -12.00 2.83 8.28
N ASP A 71 -12.82 3.78 7.85
CA ASP A 71 -12.84 4.26 6.47
C ASP A 71 -11.84 5.42 6.36
N VAL A 72 -10.74 5.20 5.64
CA VAL A 72 -9.69 6.21 5.50
C VAL A 72 -10.13 7.42 4.67
N SER A 73 -11.23 7.32 3.92
CA SER A 73 -11.81 8.45 3.17
C SER A 73 -12.57 9.43 4.07
N ASP A 74 -12.86 9.05 5.32
CA ASP A 74 -13.46 9.91 6.34
C ASP A 74 -12.37 10.49 7.26
N SER A 75 -12.14 11.79 7.11
CA SER A 75 -11.13 12.51 7.92
C SER A 75 -11.37 12.42 9.42
N ALA A 76 -12.64 12.46 9.88
CA ALA A 76 -12.96 12.37 11.29
C ALA A 76 -12.74 10.96 11.85
N ALA A 77 -13.05 9.92 11.06
CA ALA A 77 -12.74 8.53 11.43
C ALA A 77 -11.22 8.30 11.51
N VAL A 78 -10.44 8.90 10.62
CA VAL A 78 -8.97 8.85 10.68
C VAL A 78 -8.46 9.55 11.94
N ASP A 79 -8.89 10.76 12.23
CA ASP A 79 -8.47 11.48 13.45
C ASP A 79 -8.83 10.69 14.73
N ALA A 80 -10.00 10.05 14.78
CA ALA A 80 -10.41 9.18 15.89
C ALA A 80 -9.54 7.92 16.02
N MET A 81 -9.16 7.28 14.89
CA MET A 81 -8.24 6.14 14.88
C MET A 81 -6.87 6.51 15.44
N PHE A 82 -6.31 7.63 15.02
CA PHE A 82 -5.00 8.10 15.53
C PHE A 82 -5.07 8.50 17.01
N SER A 83 -6.18 9.06 17.49
CA SER A 83 -6.39 9.34 18.91
C SER A 83 -6.38 8.06 19.74
N GLN A 84 -7.12 7.02 19.32
CA GLN A 84 -7.13 5.72 20.00
C GLN A 84 -5.75 5.05 19.98
N ALA A 85 -5.02 5.15 18.85
CA ALA A 85 -3.65 4.65 18.75
C ALA A 85 -2.73 5.35 19.76
N PHE A 86 -2.82 6.68 19.84
CA PHE A 86 -2.03 7.48 20.78
C PHE A 86 -2.40 7.20 22.23
N GLU A 87 -3.68 7.08 22.57
CA GLU A 87 -4.15 6.71 23.91
C GLU A 87 -3.61 5.33 24.34
N ARG A 88 -3.55 4.37 23.41
CA ARG A 88 -3.10 2.99 23.68
C ARG A 88 -1.60 2.85 23.82
N PHE A 89 -0.83 3.53 22.94
CA PHE A 89 0.61 3.30 22.82
C PHE A 89 1.47 4.54 23.10
N GLY A 90 0.88 5.71 23.24
CA GLY A 90 1.59 6.99 23.44
C GLY A 90 2.32 7.50 22.21
N THR A 91 2.24 6.79 21.08
CA THR A 91 2.94 7.14 19.83
C THR A 91 2.37 6.42 18.61
N VAL A 92 2.73 6.93 17.43
CA VAL A 92 2.76 6.20 16.16
C VAL A 92 4.10 6.54 15.52
N ASP A 93 5.02 5.57 15.44
CA ASP A 93 6.38 5.77 14.92
C ASP A 93 6.46 5.49 13.42
N ILE A 94 5.60 4.60 12.92
CA ILE A 94 5.58 4.16 11.53
C ILE A 94 4.14 4.23 11.02
N LEU A 95 3.93 4.85 9.85
CA LEU A 95 2.68 4.81 9.11
C LEU A 95 2.88 4.09 7.78
N VAL A 96 2.04 3.10 7.48
CA VAL A 96 1.93 2.49 6.16
C VAL A 96 0.58 2.81 5.56
N ASN A 97 0.54 3.70 4.59
CA ASN A 97 -0.62 4.01 3.79
C ASN A 97 -0.78 2.95 2.70
N ASN A 98 -1.47 1.85 3.05
CA ASN A 98 -1.72 0.73 2.14
C ASN A 98 -3.18 0.67 1.67
N ALA A 99 -4.14 1.16 2.45
CA ALA A 99 -5.54 1.16 2.05
C ALA A 99 -5.72 1.79 0.66
N ALA A 100 -6.36 1.06 -0.24
CA ALA A 100 -6.58 1.52 -1.60
C ALA A 100 -7.78 0.84 -2.23
N ARG A 101 -8.50 1.59 -3.05
CA ARG A 101 -9.39 1.05 -4.06
C ARG A 101 -8.55 0.54 -5.23
N VAL A 102 -8.82 -0.66 -5.70
CA VAL A 102 -8.13 -1.28 -6.85
C VAL A 102 -9.14 -1.57 -7.98
N PRO A 103 -8.71 -1.62 -9.27
CA PRO A 103 -9.62 -1.76 -10.41
C PRO A 103 -10.14 -3.20 -10.54
N THR A 104 -11.21 -3.52 -9.82
CA THR A 104 -11.83 -4.86 -9.75
C THR A 104 -13.30 -4.88 -10.13
N SER A 105 -13.92 -3.74 -10.48
CA SER A 105 -15.33 -3.73 -10.89
C SER A 105 -15.52 -4.35 -12.27
N PRO A 106 -16.72 -4.89 -12.60
CA PRO A 106 -17.01 -5.43 -13.93
C PRO A 106 -16.76 -4.44 -15.08
N ALA A 107 -17.03 -3.13 -14.85
CA ALA A 107 -16.75 -2.09 -15.84
C ALA A 107 -15.24 -1.92 -16.08
N GLU A 108 -14.43 -1.99 -15.05
CA GLU A 108 -12.96 -1.91 -15.14
C GLU A 108 -12.38 -3.16 -15.80
N GLU A 109 -12.92 -4.31 -15.50
CA GLU A 109 -12.57 -5.56 -16.17
C GLU A 109 -12.90 -5.51 -17.67
N SER A 110 -14.07 -5.04 -18.04
CA SER A 110 -14.47 -4.84 -19.44
C SER A 110 -13.50 -3.89 -20.17
N ARG A 111 -13.15 -2.76 -19.54
CA ARG A 111 -12.15 -1.81 -20.09
C ARG A 111 -10.78 -2.46 -20.27
N ARG A 112 -10.34 -3.24 -19.28
CA ARG A 112 -9.06 -3.97 -19.33
C ARG A 112 -9.03 -4.99 -20.45
N ASN A 113 -10.07 -5.80 -20.60
CA ASN A 113 -10.17 -6.80 -21.64
C ASN A 113 -10.17 -6.15 -23.04
N ARG A 114 -10.91 -5.04 -23.22
CA ARG A 114 -10.90 -4.26 -24.47
C ARG A 114 -9.52 -3.67 -24.77
N HIS A 115 -8.81 -3.17 -23.77
CA HIS A 115 -7.45 -2.67 -23.91
C HIS A 115 -6.48 -3.78 -24.33
N TYR A 116 -6.53 -4.93 -23.69
CA TYR A 116 -5.67 -6.06 -24.07
C TYR A 116 -5.99 -6.60 -25.46
N ALA A 117 -7.26 -6.70 -25.83
CA ALA A 117 -7.65 -7.07 -27.19
C ALA A 117 -7.08 -6.10 -28.24
N TYR A 118 -7.14 -4.79 -27.96
CA TYR A 118 -6.56 -3.76 -28.83
C TYR A 118 -5.03 -3.89 -28.98
N LEU A 119 -4.32 -4.30 -27.94
CA LEU A 119 -2.87 -4.48 -28.00
C LEU A 119 -2.45 -5.79 -28.69
N THR A 120 -3.28 -6.82 -28.64
CA THR A 120 -2.89 -8.19 -29.05
C THR A 120 -3.57 -8.67 -30.32
N THR A 121 -4.58 -7.94 -30.84
CA THR A 121 -5.33 -8.33 -32.03
C THR A 121 -5.13 -7.27 -33.12
N PRO A 122 -4.69 -7.67 -34.35
CA PRO A 122 -4.62 -6.73 -35.46
C PRO A 122 -6.00 -6.12 -35.76
N MET A 123 -6.09 -4.80 -35.64
CA MET A 123 -7.32 -4.04 -35.92
C MET A 123 -6.96 -2.62 -36.33
N GLU A 124 -7.92 -1.92 -36.90
CA GLU A 124 -7.79 -0.51 -37.24
C GLU A 124 -7.49 0.33 -35.98
N ARG A 125 -6.61 1.32 -36.12
CA ARG A 125 -6.29 2.23 -35.01
C ARG A 125 -7.47 3.11 -34.70
N GLN A 126 -7.88 3.10 -33.44
CA GLN A 126 -9.03 3.87 -32.93
C GLN A 126 -8.83 4.30 -31.48
N SER A 127 -9.59 5.29 -31.05
CA SER A 127 -9.74 5.61 -29.63
C SER A 127 -10.54 4.52 -28.93
N LEU A 128 -10.10 4.11 -27.74
CA LEU A 128 -10.91 3.22 -26.89
C LEU A 128 -11.98 3.96 -26.07
N GLY A 129 -12.01 5.30 -26.13
CA GLY A 129 -13.02 6.14 -25.47
C GLY A 129 -13.07 5.97 -23.94
N ILE A 130 -12.01 5.46 -23.31
CA ILE A 130 -12.04 5.12 -21.88
C ILE A 130 -12.23 6.36 -21.02
N VAL A 131 -11.42 7.41 -21.24
CA VAL A 131 -11.51 8.66 -20.47
C VAL A 131 -12.83 9.38 -20.75
N ALA A 132 -13.24 9.46 -22.01
CA ALA A 132 -14.46 10.14 -22.40
C ALA A 132 -15.76 9.50 -21.86
N SER A 133 -15.69 8.21 -21.49
CA SER A 133 -16.85 7.45 -20.96
C SER A 133 -16.86 7.35 -19.42
N LEU A 134 -15.88 7.94 -18.71
CA LEU A 134 -15.91 7.94 -17.25
C LEU A 134 -16.94 8.94 -16.73
N SER A 135 -17.72 8.52 -15.74
CA SER A 135 -18.56 9.44 -14.97
C SER A 135 -17.75 10.17 -13.89
N ASP A 136 -18.26 11.33 -13.44
CA ASP A 136 -17.66 12.05 -12.31
C ASP A 136 -17.64 11.18 -11.05
N GLU A 137 -18.70 10.39 -10.81
CA GLU A 137 -18.75 9.45 -9.68
C GLU A 137 -17.63 8.40 -9.77
N ASP A 138 -17.42 7.80 -10.95
CA ASP A 138 -16.32 6.84 -11.17
C ASP A 138 -14.95 7.47 -10.98
N TRP A 139 -14.82 8.75 -11.30
CA TRP A 139 -13.59 9.52 -11.08
C TRP A 139 -13.36 9.83 -9.60
N LEU A 140 -14.35 10.42 -8.91
CA LEU A 140 -14.21 10.92 -7.53
C LEU A 140 -13.95 9.80 -6.53
N LYS A 141 -14.59 8.63 -6.66
CA LYS A 141 -14.36 7.49 -5.75
C LYS A 141 -12.91 6.99 -5.69
N TRP A 142 -12.09 7.27 -6.73
CA TRP A 142 -10.65 6.96 -6.68
C TRP A 142 -9.91 7.95 -5.78
N TRP A 143 -10.30 9.20 -5.81
CA TRP A 143 -9.67 10.26 -5.03
C TRP A 143 -9.95 10.12 -3.55
N ASP A 144 -11.16 9.76 -3.17
CA ASP A 144 -11.58 9.66 -1.78
C ASP A 144 -10.69 8.68 -1.00
N VAL A 145 -10.49 7.48 -1.49
CA VAL A 145 -9.69 6.46 -0.80
C VAL A 145 -8.20 6.62 -1.12
N ASN A 146 -7.84 6.68 -2.42
CA ASN A 146 -6.44 6.52 -2.82
C ASN A 146 -5.61 7.79 -2.64
N MET A 147 -6.24 8.96 -2.53
CA MET A 147 -5.54 10.23 -2.38
C MET A 147 -5.90 10.92 -1.06
N HIS A 148 -7.19 11.18 -0.81
CA HIS A 148 -7.62 11.84 0.42
C HIS A 148 -7.30 10.99 1.64
N GLY A 149 -7.53 9.66 1.58
CA GLY A 149 -7.17 8.75 2.67
C GLY A 149 -5.69 8.77 3.01
N VAL A 150 -4.81 8.76 2.01
CA VAL A 150 -3.35 8.87 2.21
C VAL A 150 -3.00 10.23 2.84
N PHE A 151 -3.62 11.31 2.37
CA PHE A 151 -3.39 12.64 2.93
C PHE A 151 -3.88 12.74 4.38
N PHE A 152 -5.08 12.26 4.70
CA PHE A 152 -5.63 12.33 6.06
C PHE A 152 -4.79 11.55 7.06
N CYS A 153 -4.41 10.31 6.72
CA CYS A 153 -3.54 9.49 7.57
C CYS A 153 -2.14 10.11 7.72
N THR A 154 -1.54 10.62 6.64
CA THR A 154 -0.24 11.30 6.69
C THR A 154 -0.29 12.51 7.61
N ARG A 155 -1.30 13.37 7.45
CA ARG A 155 -1.51 14.57 8.30
C ARG A 155 -1.68 14.20 9.78
N ALA A 156 -2.46 13.18 10.09
CA ALA A 156 -2.67 12.73 11.46
C ALA A 156 -1.39 12.16 12.08
N ALA A 157 -0.62 11.37 11.33
CA ALA A 157 0.67 10.84 11.76
C ALA A 157 1.68 11.96 12.02
N LEU A 158 1.78 12.96 11.16
CA LEU A 158 2.71 14.07 11.31
C LEU A 158 2.45 14.89 12.57
N ARG A 159 1.20 15.09 12.98
CA ARG A 159 0.85 15.74 14.26
C ARG A 159 1.46 15.05 15.48
N ILE A 160 1.72 13.73 15.38
CA ILE A 160 2.39 12.94 16.44
C ILE A 160 3.91 12.91 16.23
N MET A 161 4.36 12.77 15.00
CA MET A 161 5.77 12.56 14.65
C MET A 161 6.62 13.85 14.73
N GLU A 162 6.08 15.00 14.26
CA GLU A 162 6.83 16.26 14.20
C GLU A 162 7.31 16.76 15.57
N PRO A 163 6.46 16.80 16.64
CA PRO A 163 6.92 17.23 17.97
C PRO A 163 8.01 16.32 18.53
N ARG A 164 8.01 15.04 18.15
CA ARG A 164 8.98 14.04 18.59
C ARG A 164 10.23 14.00 17.71
N ARG A 165 10.21 14.68 16.55
CA ARG A 165 11.28 14.70 15.57
C ARG A 165 11.74 13.29 15.16
N SER A 166 10.79 12.39 14.95
CA SER A 166 11.05 10.99 14.59
C SER A 166 9.81 10.37 13.95
N GLY A 167 9.97 9.70 12.81
CA GLY A 167 8.89 8.98 12.15
C GLY A 167 9.28 8.39 10.80
N LYS A 168 8.55 7.37 10.38
CA LYS A 168 8.66 6.74 9.06
C LYS A 168 7.27 6.66 8.42
N ILE A 169 7.13 7.14 7.20
CA ILE A 169 5.89 7.05 6.42
C ILE A 169 6.18 6.31 5.13
N ILE A 170 5.43 5.24 4.88
CA ILE A 170 5.56 4.39 3.70
C ILE A 170 4.23 4.43 2.95
N ASN A 171 4.25 4.98 1.75
CA ASN A 171 3.08 5.07 0.90
C ASN A 171 3.08 3.95 -0.15
N ILE A 172 2.04 3.13 -0.18
CA ILE A 172 1.89 2.09 -1.21
C ILE A 172 1.31 2.72 -2.47
N ALA A 173 2.22 2.97 -3.41
CA ALA A 173 1.92 3.44 -4.76
C ALA A 173 1.79 2.25 -5.75
N SER A 174 1.98 2.49 -7.02
CA SER A 174 1.89 1.48 -8.08
C SER A 174 2.75 1.90 -9.28
N ILE A 175 3.18 0.93 -10.06
CA ILE A 175 3.74 1.18 -11.40
C ILE A 175 2.76 1.97 -12.29
N ALA A 176 1.45 1.88 -12.03
CA ALA A 176 0.43 2.66 -12.69
C ALA A 176 0.61 4.18 -12.50
N GLY A 177 1.30 4.60 -11.45
CA GLY A 177 1.68 6.00 -11.21
C GLY A 177 3.04 6.39 -11.78
N LEU A 178 3.85 5.42 -12.24
CA LEU A 178 5.17 5.64 -12.85
C LEU A 178 5.12 5.63 -14.37
N GLY A 179 4.17 4.90 -14.96
CA GLY A 179 4.07 4.72 -16.39
C GLY A 179 2.62 4.59 -16.86
N THR A 180 2.44 4.28 -18.14
CA THR A 180 1.14 4.26 -18.82
C THR A 180 0.41 2.92 -18.74
N GLN A 181 0.86 2.02 -17.89
CA GLN A 181 0.45 0.62 -17.88
C GLN A 181 -1.03 0.38 -17.55
N SER A 182 -1.70 1.31 -16.88
CA SER A 182 -3.10 1.18 -16.45
C SER A 182 -4.04 2.09 -17.23
N MET A 183 -3.94 2.15 -18.54
CA MET A 183 -4.81 2.94 -19.40
C MET A 183 -6.30 2.62 -19.18
N HIS A 184 -6.62 1.38 -18.77
CA HIS A 184 -7.99 0.94 -18.46
C HIS A 184 -8.56 1.52 -17.15
N SER A 185 -7.72 2.13 -16.30
CA SER A 185 -8.12 2.72 -15.02
C SER A 185 -7.44 4.07 -14.79
N PRO A 186 -7.84 5.13 -15.54
CA PRO A 186 -7.17 6.42 -15.49
C PRO A 186 -7.25 7.08 -14.11
N GLY A 187 -8.35 6.94 -13.37
CA GLY A 187 -8.49 7.45 -12.01
C GLY A 187 -7.53 6.78 -11.02
N TYR A 188 -7.35 5.46 -11.15
CA TYR A 188 -6.35 4.73 -10.36
C TYR A 188 -4.94 5.24 -10.66
N SER A 189 -4.57 5.35 -11.94
CA SER A 189 -3.25 5.82 -12.36
C SER A 189 -2.99 7.25 -11.88
N ALA A 190 -3.96 8.14 -12.04
CA ALA A 190 -3.85 9.54 -11.60
C ALA A 190 -3.64 9.64 -10.07
N THR A 191 -4.41 8.87 -9.28
CA THR A 191 -4.26 8.89 -7.82
C THR A 191 -2.94 8.28 -7.36
N LYS A 192 -2.45 7.20 -7.99
CA LYS A 192 -1.15 6.60 -7.64
C LYS A 192 0.03 7.51 -8.05
N ALA A 193 -0.08 8.27 -9.13
CA ALA A 193 0.87 9.34 -9.46
C ALA A 193 0.79 10.50 -8.44
N GLY A 194 -0.41 10.86 -7.99
CA GLY A 194 -0.63 11.83 -6.92
C GLY A 194 0.04 11.41 -5.61
N VAL A 195 -0.09 10.14 -5.21
CA VAL A 195 0.60 9.59 -4.02
C VAL A 195 2.12 9.68 -4.14
N ILE A 196 2.68 9.42 -5.32
CA ILE A 196 4.11 9.57 -5.58
C ILE A 196 4.54 11.04 -5.41
N SER A 197 3.78 11.96 -5.95
CA SER A 197 4.04 13.40 -5.81
C SER A 197 3.92 13.85 -4.35
N LEU A 198 2.85 13.45 -3.65
CA LEU A 198 2.64 13.75 -2.23
C LEU A 198 3.79 13.19 -1.37
N THR A 199 4.26 11.98 -1.65
CA THR A 199 5.43 11.38 -0.97
C THR A 199 6.64 12.30 -1.03
N LYS A 200 6.98 12.80 -2.22
CA LYS A 200 8.16 13.64 -2.43
C LYS A 200 8.02 15.00 -1.76
N THR A 201 6.86 15.65 -1.88
CA THR A 201 6.61 16.96 -1.27
C THR A 201 6.60 16.88 0.25
N THR A 202 5.91 15.88 0.82
CA THR A 202 5.91 15.65 2.28
C THR A 202 7.32 15.33 2.78
N ALA A 203 8.08 14.51 2.06
CA ALA A 203 9.45 14.17 2.45
C ALA A 203 10.35 15.41 2.56
N LEU A 204 10.25 16.34 1.61
CA LEU A 204 11.01 17.61 1.63
C LEU A 204 10.60 18.50 2.81
N ASP A 205 9.31 18.53 3.13
CA ASP A 205 8.77 19.34 4.23
C ASP A 205 9.29 18.86 5.60
N VAL A 206 9.27 17.54 5.84
CA VAL A 206 9.49 16.99 7.18
C VAL A 206 10.88 16.38 7.42
N ALA A 207 11.75 16.33 6.41
CA ALA A 207 13.09 15.75 6.55
C ALA A 207 13.92 16.41 7.66
N GLY A 208 13.78 17.73 7.83
CA GLY A 208 14.43 18.48 8.90
C GLY A 208 13.98 18.09 10.31
N ALA A 209 12.83 17.42 10.44
CA ALA A 209 12.33 16.83 11.68
C ALA A 209 12.70 15.35 11.84
N ASN A 210 13.65 14.82 11.05
CA ASN A 210 14.05 13.41 11.06
C ASN A 210 12.86 12.44 10.81
N ILE A 211 11.94 12.86 9.94
CA ILE A 211 10.82 12.03 9.48
C ILE A 211 11.11 11.64 8.03
N HIS A 212 11.14 10.34 7.75
CA HIS A 212 11.42 9.81 6.42
C HIS A 212 10.13 9.37 5.74
N VAL A 213 9.85 9.92 4.59
CA VAL A 213 8.66 9.57 3.80
C VAL A 213 9.12 8.97 2.47
N ASN A 214 8.72 7.73 2.19
CA ASN A 214 9.08 7.02 0.97
C ASN A 214 7.85 6.30 0.38
N ALA A 215 7.94 5.88 -0.87
CA ALA A 215 6.88 5.12 -1.53
C ALA A 215 7.40 3.78 -2.07
N ILE A 216 6.53 2.78 -2.05
CA ILE A 216 6.70 1.52 -2.77
C ILE A 216 5.73 1.51 -3.95
N ALA A 217 6.26 1.63 -5.17
CA ALA A 217 5.46 1.54 -6.40
C ALA A 217 5.36 0.07 -6.83
N CYS A 218 4.34 -0.61 -6.35
CA CYS A 218 4.15 -2.04 -6.56
C CYS A 218 3.87 -2.37 -8.03
N GLY A 219 4.47 -3.46 -8.52
CA GLY A 219 4.02 -4.18 -9.69
C GLY A 219 2.79 -5.04 -9.39
N ALA A 220 2.62 -6.14 -10.12
CA ALA A 220 1.58 -7.12 -9.83
C ALA A 220 1.92 -7.88 -8.54
N VAL A 221 0.99 -7.85 -7.57
CA VAL A 221 1.10 -8.52 -6.27
C VAL A 221 0.08 -9.64 -6.19
N LEU A 222 0.50 -10.83 -5.78
CA LEU A 222 -0.38 -11.99 -5.63
C LEU A 222 -1.25 -11.86 -4.37
N THR A 223 -2.24 -10.99 -4.45
CA THR A 223 -3.28 -10.81 -3.42
C THR A 223 -4.46 -11.74 -3.67
N PRO A 224 -5.32 -12.04 -2.66
CA PRO A 224 -6.47 -12.91 -2.85
C PRO A 224 -7.38 -12.52 -4.05
N PRO A 225 -7.74 -11.23 -4.28
CA PRO A 225 -8.50 -10.86 -5.48
C PRO A 225 -7.75 -11.14 -6.79
N PHE A 226 -6.42 -10.97 -6.80
CA PHE A 226 -5.61 -11.24 -7.98
C PHE A 226 -5.45 -12.74 -8.23
N GLN A 227 -5.34 -13.54 -7.19
CA GLN A 227 -5.34 -14.99 -7.28
C GLN A 227 -6.66 -15.51 -7.87
N ALA A 228 -7.80 -15.03 -7.37
CA ALA A 228 -9.12 -15.37 -7.91
C ALA A 228 -9.25 -15.00 -9.41
N TYR A 229 -8.71 -13.86 -9.82
CA TYR A 229 -8.63 -13.50 -11.24
C TYR A 229 -7.80 -14.51 -12.04
N LEU A 230 -6.62 -14.93 -11.55
CA LEU A 230 -5.79 -15.91 -12.26
C LEU A 230 -6.45 -17.28 -12.40
N GLU A 231 -7.25 -17.68 -11.43
CA GLU A 231 -8.00 -18.95 -11.46
C GLU A 231 -9.07 -18.96 -12.56
N THR A 232 -9.70 -17.80 -12.81
CA THR A 232 -10.76 -17.64 -13.83
C THR A 232 -10.23 -17.20 -15.20
N ALA A 233 -9.02 -16.65 -15.29
CA ALA A 233 -8.43 -16.19 -16.52
C ALA A 233 -8.12 -17.33 -17.50
N THR A 234 -8.34 -17.10 -18.80
CA THR A 234 -7.94 -18.03 -19.85
C THR A 234 -6.42 -18.19 -19.91
N ALA A 235 -5.94 -19.26 -20.54
CA ALA A 235 -4.50 -19.47 -20.77
C ALA A 235 -3.87 -18.29 -21.56
N ALA A 236 -4.57 -17.77 -22.55
CA ALA A 236 -4.10 -16.64 -23.34
C ALA A 236 -3.96 -15.36 -22.49
N GLN A 237 -4.95 -15.06 -21.64
CA GLN A 237 -4.90 -13.91 -20.72
C GLN A 237 -3.74 -14.04 -19.72
N ARG A 238 -3.55 -15.23 -19.13
CA ARG A 238 -2.40 -15.48 -18.22
C ARG A 238 -1.08 -15.31 -18.95
N ASN A 239 -0.92 -15.89 -20.12
CA ASN A 239 0.31 -15.79 -20.90
C ASN A 239 0.63 -14.33 -21.27
N SER A 240 -0.36 -13.56 -21.73
CA SER A 240 -0.19 -12.13 -22.03
C SER A 240 0.25 -11.34 -20.80
N LEU A 241 -0.33 -11.62 -19.63
CA LEU A 241 0.06 -10.97 -18.38
C LEU A 241 1.51 -11.30 -18.01
N PHE A 242 1.91 -12.57 -18.06
CA PHE A 242 3.28 -12.98 -17.71
C PHE A 242 4.32 -12.47 -18.70
N GLN A 243 3.96 -12.28 -19.98
CA GLN A 243 4.86 -11.66 -20.98
C GLN A 243 5.17 -10.19 -20.67
N LEU A 244 4.28 -9.50 -19.95
CA LEU A 244 4.50 -8.12 -19.54
C LEU A 244 5.41 -8.00 -18.30
N ILE A 245 5.75 -9.10 -17.65
CA ILE A 245 6.59 -9.14 -16.46
C ILE A 245 7.88 -9.92 -16.80
N PRO A 246 9.01 -9.27 -17.02
CA PRO A 246 10.25 -9.93 -17.45
C PRO A 246 10.72 -11.11 -16.58
N THR A 247 10.45 -11.07 -15.28
CA THR A 247 10.74 -12.20 -14.38
C THR A 247 9.80 -13.40 -14.57
N GLY A 248 8.74 -13.30 -15.39
CA GLY A 248 7.80 -14.35 -15.70
C GLY A 248 6.91 -14.78 -14.52
N ARG A 249 6.85 -14.02 -13.44
CA ARG A 249 6.00 -14.31 -12.27
C ARG A 249 5.47 -13.06 -11.60
N ILE A 250 4.44 -13.25 -10.80
CA ILE A 250 3.87 -12.21 -9.95
C ILE A 250 4.63 -12.16 -8.63
N GLY A 251 4.81 -10.96 -8.10
CA GLY A 251 5.46 -10.74 -6.80
C GLY A 251 4.60 -11.27 -5.64
N GLN A 252 5.22 -11.90 -4.67
CA GLN A 252 4.56 -12.36 -3.45
C GLN A 252 4.40 -11.18 -2.46
N PRO A 253 3.33 -11.11 -1.67
CA PRO A 253 3.17 -10.06 -0.65
C PRO A 253 4.35 -9.93 0.29
N ALA A 254 5.02 -11.04 0.64
CA ALA A 254 6.20 -11.04 1.51
C ALA A 254 7.41 -10.29 0.91
N GLU A 255 7.55 -10.25 -0.41
CA GLU A 255 8.65 -9.53 -1.08
C GLU A 255 8.49 -8.01 -0.92
N TYR A 256 7.27 -7.52 -0.92
CA TYR A 256 6.95 -6.10 -0.67
C TYR A 256 6.98 -5.77 0.83
N ALA A 257 6.54 -6.70 1.66
CA ALA A 257 6.55 -6.54 3.11
C ALA A 257 7.99 -6.41 3.64
N SER A 258 8.95 -7.17 3.11
CA SER A 258 10.37 -7.06 3.49
C SER A 258 10.94 -5.68 3.17
N LEU A 259 10.55 -5.09 2.03
CA LEU A 259 10.93 -3.72 1.68
C LEU A 259 10.25 -2.69 2.61
N ALA A 260 8.98 -2.89 2.96
CA ALA A 260 8.29 -2.02 3.90
C ALA A 260 8.96 -2.04 5.29
N VAL A 261 9.38 -3.19 5.78
CA VAL A 261 10.18 -3.32 7.01
C VAL A 261 11.51 -2.58 6.89
N TYR A 262 12.23 -2.74 5.77
CA TYR A 262 13.47 -2.01 5.53
C TYR A 262 13.26 -0.50 5.57
N LEU A 263 12.23 0.02 4.90
CA LEU A 263 11.90 1.45 4.91
C LEU A 263 11.38 1.97 6.26
N ALA A 264 10.90 1.08 7.13
CA ALA A 264 10.48 1.39 8.49
C ALA A 264 11.65 1.39 9.48
N SER A 265 12.77 0.76 9.14
CA SER A 265 13.96 0.66 9.98
C SER A 265 14.81 1.94 9.92
N ASP A 266 15.89 1.98 10.71
CA ASP A 266 16.89 3.05 10.66
C ASP A 266 18.10 2.69 9.77
N ASP A 267 18.05 1.57 9.04
CA ASP A 267 19.16 1.02 8.26
C ASP A 267 19.36 1.68 6.89
N HIS A 268 18.76 2.86 6.64
CA HIS A 268 18.83 3.50 5.33
C HIS A 268 18.90 5.03 5.40
N TYR A 269 19.35 5.62 4.29
CA TYR A 269 19.41 7.07 4.06
C TYR A 269 18.44 7.50 2.94
N LEU A 270 17.23 6.91 2.93
CA LEU A 270 16.22 7.13 1.89
C LEU A 270 15.18 8.15 2.35
N VAL A 271 15.02 9.24 1.59
CA VAL A 271 14.03 10.29 1.82
C VAL A 271 13.43 10.68 0.47
N GLY A 272 12.12 10.67 0.36
CA GLY A 272 11.39 11.03 -0.86
C GLY A 272 11.56 10.04 -2.01
N GLN A 273 12.05 8.83 -1.74
CA GLN A 273 12.32 7.85 -2.78
C GLN A 273 11.07 7.05 -3.15
N VAL A 274 11.04 6.64 -4.41
CA VAL A 274 10.01 5.74 -4.96
C VAL A 274 10.72 4.47 -5.44
N ILE A 275 10.56 3.39 -4.67
CA ILE A 275 11.19 2.11 -4.98
C ILE A 275 10.13 1.21 -5.62
N SER A 276 10.47 0.61 -6.76
CA SER A 276 9.50 -0.15 -7.55
C SER A 276 9.90 -1.61 -7.73
N PRO A 277 9.52 -2.50 -6.79
CA PRO A 277 9.62 -3.94 -6.98
C PRO A 277 8.50 -4.41 -7.93
N ASN A 278 8.84 -4.63 -9.21
CA ASN A 278 7.84 -4.89 -10.26
C ASN A 278 8.23 -6.03 -11.23
N GLY A 279 9.30 -6.77 -10.94
CA GLY A 279 9.77 -7.86 -11.80
C GLY A 279 10.29 -7.42 -13.17
N GLY A 280 10.65 -6.13 -13.31
CA GLY A 280 11.15 -5.55 -14.57
C GLY A 280 10.04 -4.99 -15.48
N ALA A 281 8.78 -5.00 -15.04
CA ALA A 281 7.66 -4.51 -15.86
C ALA A 281 7.76 -3.00 -16.20
N VAL A 282 8.47 -2.24 -15.35
CA VAL A 282 8.81 -0.82 -15.56
C VAL A 282 10.24 -0.62 -15.06
N ILE A 283 11.09 -0.01 -15.88
CA ILE A 283 12.48 0.32 -15.55
C ILE A 283 12.67 1.83 -15.61
#